data_cc967171032e68f9cd478b87aeedf024
#
_entry.id   cc967171032e68f9cd478b87aeedf024
#
_cell.length_a   1.000
_cell.length_b   1.000
_cell.length_c   1.000
_cell.angle_alpha   90.00
_cell.angle_beta   90.00
_cell.angle_gamma   90.00
#
_symmetry.space_group_name_H-M   'P 1'
#
loop_
_entity.id
_entity.type
_entity.pdbx_description
1 polymer ?
#
loop_
_entity_poly.entity_id
_entity_poly.type
_entity_poly.pdbx_seq_one_letter_code
_entity_poly.pdbx_strand_id
1 'polypeptide(L)'
;MSEKSEAIRHIIATIFSAQNALRSLAPEFKWTGLGNLLGDFGECVAIEHYGLKKADSGASGYDAIDQDGKTVQIKANYASKTIGIRGEADLLLVIKVKVDDLGGTLF
;
A
#
# COMPACT_ATOMS: atom_id res chain seq x y z
N MET A 1 14.27 4.50 5.89
CA MET A 1 13.94 3.34 5.04
C MET A 1 15.17 2.91 4.26
N SER A 2 15.21 1.67 3.82
CA SER A 2 16.33 1.14 3.05
C SER A 2 16.39 1.75 1.65
N GLU A 3 17.52 1.55 0.97
CA GLU A 3 17.65 1.94 -0.43
C GLU A 3 16.62 1.26 -1.31
N LYS A 4 16.31 0.00 -1.00
CA LYS A 4 15.29 -0.76 -1.73
C LYS A 4 13.92 -0.11 -1.58
N SER A 5 13.54 0.28 -0.37
CA SER A 5 12.26 0.94 -0.12
C SER A 5 12.18 2.31 -0.78
N GLU A 6 13.27 3.06 -0.79
CA GLU A 6 13.30 4.34 -1.47
C GLU A 6 13.15 4.17 -2.98
N ALA A 7 13.81 3.16 -3.56
CA ALA A 7 13.66 2.86 -4.99
C ALA A 7 12.22 2.47 -5.33
N ILE A 8 11.60 1.62 -4.53
CA ILE A 8 10.21 1.22 -4.72
C ILE A 8 9.30 2.43 -4.65
N ARG A 9 9.49 3.29 -3.66
CA ARG A 9 8.69 4.50 -3.50
C ARG A 9 8.77 5.40 -4.73
N HIS A 10 9.97 5.61 -5.28
CA HIS A 10 10.14 6.41 -6.49
C HIS A 10 9.44 5.79 -7.69
N ILE A 11 9.51 4.48 -7.84
CA ILE A 11 8.84 3.77 -8.94
C ILE A 11 7.33 3.93 -8.81
N ILE A 12 6.78 3.72 -7.63
CA ILE A 12 5.35 3.87 -7.37
C ILE A 12 4.91 5.32 -7.65
N ALA A 13 5.68 6.30 -7.19
CA ALA A 13 5.37 7.70 -7.45
C ALA A 13 5.34 8.00 -8.95
N THR A 14 6.26 7.43 -9.72
CA THR A 14 6.30 7.58 -11.17
C THR A 14 5.05 7.02 -11.84
N ILE A 15 4.59 5.85 -11.39
CA ILE A 15 3.38 5.22 -11.93
C ILE A 15 2.15 6.10 -11.67
N PHE A 16 1.99 6.60 -10.45
CA PHE A 16 0.87 7.48 -10.11
C PHE A 16 0.95 8.82 -10.81
N SER A 17 2.15 9.34 -11.02
CA SER A 17 2.36 10.56 -11.80
C SER A 17 1.91 10.37 -13.25
N ALA A 18 2.26 9.23 -13.84
CA ALA A 18 1.81 8.88 -15.19
C ALA A 18 0.29 8.75 -15.27
N GLN A 19 -0.33 8.15 -14.26
CA GLN A 19 -1.79 8.04 -14.20
C GLN A 19 -2.43 9.43 -14.14
N ASN A 20 -1.90 10.35 -13.36
CA ASN A 20 -2.40 11.72 -13.31
C ASN A 20 -2.24 12.45 -14.64
N ALA A 21 -1.14 12.22 -15.34
CA ALA A 21 -0.94 12.79 -16.67
C ALA A 21 -2.00 12.28 -17.65
N LEU A 22 -2.34 11.00 -17.59
CA LEU A 22 -3.42 10.45 -18.42
C LEU A 22 -4.76 11.11 -18.12
N ARG A 23 -5.07 11.34 -16.85
CA ARG A 23 -6.29 12.04 -16.46
C ARG A 23 -6.34 13.47 -16.97
N SER A 24 -5.20 14.14 -17.01
CA SER A 24 -5.11 15.50 -17.52
C SER A 24 -5.26 15.55 -19.04
N LEU A 25 -4.70 14.57 -19.74
CA LEU A 25 -4.75 14.51 -21.20
C LEU A 25 -6.10 14.05 -21.74
N ALA A 26 -6.72 13.10 -21.06
CA ALA A 26 -7.99 12.53 -21.51
C ALA A 26 -8.93 12.33 -20.31
N PRO A 27 -9.50 13.45 -19.78
CA PRO A 27 -10.33 13.38 -18.57
C PRO A 27 -11.66 12.68 -18.77
N GLU A 28 -12.04 12.38 -20.01
CA GLU A 28 -13.26 11.62 -20.30
C GLU A 28 -13.18 10.16 -19.86
N PHE A 29 -11.99 9.67 -19.55
CA PHE A 29 -11.78 8.31 -19.03
C PHE A 29 -11.35 8.36 -17.58
N LYS A 30 -11.58 7.27 -16.86
CA LYS A 30 -11.31 7.22 -15.41
C LYS A 30 -9.86 6.88 -15.05
N TRP A 31 -9.18 6.17 -15.92
CA TRP A 31 -7.78 5.76 -15.70
C TRP A 31 -7.57 5.12 -14.33
N THR A 32 -8.36 4.10 -14.02
CA THR A 32 -8.29 3.38 -12.74
C THR A 32 -7.37 2.15 -12.84
N GLY A 33 -7.33 1.33 -11.80
CA GLY A 33 -6.69 0.02 -11.84
C GLY A 33 -5.44 -0.13 -11.00
N LEU A 34 -5.03 0.89 -10.25
CA LEU A 34 -3.81 0.81 -9.44
C LEU A 34 -4.04 0.46 -7.96
N GLY A 35 -5.25 0.03 -7.61
CA GLY A 35 -5.59 -0.27 -6.22
C GLY A 35 -4.75 -1.40 -5.62
N ASN A 36 -4.57 -2.49 -6.36
CA ASN A 36 -3.78 -3.63 -5.89
C ASN A 36 -2.30 -3.26 -5.72
N LEU A 37 -1.79 -2.47 -6.65
CA LEU A 37 -0.41 -1.97 -6.56
C LEU A 37 -0.21 -1.12 -5.31
N LEU A 38 -1.16 -0.28 -5.00
CA LEU A 38 -1.12 0.55 -3.81
C LEU A 38 -1.18 -0.30 -2.53
N GLY A 39 -1.99 -1.36 -2.55
CA GLY A 39 -2.07 -2.31 -1.45
C GLY A 39 -0.73 -3.00 -1.20
N ASP A 40 -0.08 -3.46 -2.26
CA ASP A 40 1.24 -4.08 -2.16
C ASP A 40 2.29 -3.10 -1.63
N PHE A 41 2.24 -1.86 -2.08
CA PHE A 41 3.15 -0.83 -1.60
C PHE A 41 2.95 -0.56 -0.10
N GLY A 42 1.70 -0.42 0.35
CA GLY A 42 1.40 -0.21 1.76
C GLY A 42 1.87 -1.36 2.64
N GLU A 43 1.67 -2.58 2.18
CA GLU A 43 2.15 -3.78 2.87
C GLU A 43 3.67 -3.78 2.97
N CYS A 44 4.36 -3.49 1.88
CA CYS A 44 5.82 -3.43 1.84
C CYS A 44 6.37 -2.38 2.83
N VAL A 45 5.79 -1.20 2.84
CA VAL A 45 6.19 -0.12 3.75
C VAL A 45 5.94 -0.51 5.21
N ALA A 46 4.80 -1.11 5.49
CA ALA A 46 4.46 -1.52 6.85
C ALA A 46 5.41 -2.57 7.39
N ILE A 47 5.69 -3.57 6.57
CA ILE A 47 6.59 -4.66 6.95
C ILE A 47 7.98 -4.10 7.29
N GLU A 48 8.50 -3.22 6.48
CA GLU A 48 9.81 -2.64 6.72
C GLU A 48 9.80 -1.67 7.90
N HIS A 49 8.83 -0.80 7.96
CA HIS A 49 8.77 0.24 8.99
C HIS A 49 8.60 -0.33 10.40
N TYR A 50 7.77 -1.36 10.55
CA TYR A 50 7.47 -1.96 11.85
C TYR A 50 8.28 -3.22 12.12
N GLY A 51 9.19 -3.60 11.26
CA GLY A 51 10.01 -4.78 11.46
C GLY A 51 9.21 -6.08 11.46
N LEU A 52 8.20 -6.16 10.62
CA LEU A 52 7.36 -7.36 10.52
C LEU A 52 7.98 -8.39 9.60
N LYS A 53 7.53 -9.63 9.73
CA LYS A 53 7.88 -10.69 8.80
C LYS A 53 6.68 -10.96 7.91
N LYS A 54 6.90 -10.93 6.59
CA LYS A 54 5.84 -11.22 5.64
C LYS A 54 5.30 -12.63 5.84
N ALA A 55 3.98 -12.78 5.84
CA ALA A 55 3.34 -14.08 5.95
C ALA A 55 3.63 -14.93 4.72
N ASP A 56 3.57 -16.25 4.91
CA ASP A 56 3.73 -17.17 3.80
C ASP A 56 2.60 -17.01 2.78
N SER A 57 2.93 -17.29 1.53
CA SER A 57 1.94 -17.31 0.46
C SER A 57 0.84 -18.31 0.81
N GLY A 58 -0.41 -17.85 0.76
CA GLY A 58 -1.56 -18.68 1.12
C GLY A 58 -1.98 -18.55 2.57
N ALA A 59 -1.31 -17.75 3.38
CA ALA A 59 -1.77 -17.47 4.73
C ALA A 59 -3.17 -16.83 4.68
N SER A 60 -4.05 -17.27 5.57
CA SER A 60 -5.42 -16.82 5.58
C SER A 60 -5.67 -15.83 6.70
N GLY A 61 -6.19 -14.65 6.34
CA GLY A 61 -6.63 -13.66 7.30
C GLY A 61 -5.56 -12.75 7.88
N TYR A 62 -4.29 -12.89 7.44
CA TYR A 62 -3.23 -11.99 7.88
C TYR A 62 -2.15 -11.87 6.83
N ASP A 63 -1.39 -10.78 6.89
CA ASP A 63 -0.37 -10.42 5.91
C ASP A 63 1.04 -10.52 6.44
N ALA A 64 1.21 -10.42 7.76
CA ALA A 64 2.51 -10.42 8.39
C ALA A 64 2.43 -10.92 9.83
N ILE A 65 3.59 -11.13 10.42
CA ILE A 65 3.75 -11.58 11.81
C ILE A 65 4.72 -10.62 12.50
N ASP A 66 4.37 -10.18 13.70
CA ASP A 66 5.25 -9.30 14.46
C ASP A 66 6.31 -10.09 15.26
N GLN A 67 7.13 -9.36 16.00
CA GLN A 67 8.24 -9.97 16.76
C GLN A 67 7.76 -10.86 17.91
N ASP A 68 6.55 -10.67 18.37
CA ASP A 68 5.94 -11.47 19.43
C ASP A 68 5.15 -12.67 18.88
N GLY A 69 5.19 -12.86 17.57
CA GLY A 69 4.46 -13.94 16.91
C GLY A 69 2.99 -13.65 16.66
N LYS A 70 2.54 -12.42 16.87
CA LYS A 70 1.16 -12.04 16.60
C LYS A 70 0.94 -11.81 15.12
N THR A 71 -0.20 -12.23 14.62
CA THR A 71 -0.58 -12.03 13.23
C THR A 71 -1.09 -10.62 13.02
N VAL A 72 -0.74 -10.04 11.87
CA VAL A 72 -1.05 -8.66 11.53
C VAL A 72 -1.75 -8.62 10.18
N GLN A 73 -2.91 -8.01 10.12
CA GLN A 73 -3.56 -7.68 8.86
C GLN A 73 -3.22 -6.23 8.49
N ILE A 74 -2.83 -6.02 7.25
CA ILE A 74 -2.41 -4.70 6.76
C ILE A 74 -3.41 -4.22 5.73
N LYS A 75 -3.94 -3.02 5.94
CA LYS A 75 -4.85 -2.37 4.99
C LYS A 75 -4.25 -1.06 4.53
N ALA A 76 -4.01 -0.95 3.24
CA ALA A 76 -3.55 0.29 2.62
C ALA A 76 -4.71 0.87 1.82
N ASN A 77 -5.11 2.09 2.17
CA ASN A 77 -6.30 2.69 1.57
C ASN A 77 -6.15 4.21 1.54
N TYR A 78 -6.13 4.79 0.37
CA TYR A 78 -6.04 6.24 0.24
C TYR A 78 -7.34 6.92 -0.18
N ALA A 79 -8.29 6.18 -0.72
CA ALA A 79 -9.51 6.75 -1.28
C ALA A 79 -10.77 6.40 -0.50
N SER A 80 -10.78 5.31 0.24
CA SER A 80 -11.96 4.82 0.93
C SER A 80 -12.07 5.39 2.33
N LYS A 81 -13.29 5.64 2.76
CA LYS A 81 -13.58 6.12 4.12
C LYS A 81 -13.89 4.99 5.09
N THR A 82 -14.15 3.80 4.57
CA THR A 82 -14.48 2.65 5.38
C THR A 82 -13.50 1.53 5.09
N ILE A 83 -13.21 0.74 6.11
CA ILE A 83 -12.27 -0.36 6.00
C ILE A 83 -12.99 -1.63 6.41
N GLY A 84 -13.01 -2.59 5.48
CA GLY A 84 -13.53 -3.92 5.77
C GLY A 84 -12.52 -4.71 6.58
N ILE A 85 -12.94 -5.26 7.69
CA ILE A 85 -12.11 -6.11 8.53
C ILE A 85 -12.45 -7.57 8.19
N ARG A 86 -11.42 -8.35 7.88
CA ARG A 86 -11.57 -9.77 7.59
C ARG A 86 -10.61 -10.57 8.42
N GLY A 87 -10.97 -11.83 8.64
CA GLY A 87 -10.09 -12.79 9.23
C GLY A 87 -9.94 -12.63 10.73
N GLU A 88 -8.98 -13.34 11.26
CA GLU A 88 -8.79 -13.51 12.68
C GLU A 88 -7.40 -13.05 13.12
N ALA A 89 -6.86 -12.04 12.43
CA ALA A 89 -5.57 -11.50 12.81
C ALA A 89 -5.64 -10.86 14.20
N ASP A 90 -4.56 -11.00 14.95
CA ASP A 90 -4.45 -10.42 16.27
C ASP A 90 -4.42 -8.90 16.23
N LEU A 91 -3.81 -8.33 15.18
CA LEU A 91 -3.61 -6.89 15.02
C LEU A 91 -4.07 -6.45 13.65
N LEU A 92 -4.58 -5.24 13.59
CA LEU A 92 -4.92 -4.57 12.34
C LEU A 92 -4.07 -3.31 12.20
N LEU A 93 -3.32 -3.23 11.11
CA LEU A 93 -2.52 -2.06 10.78
C LEU A 93 -3.12 -1.39 9.55
N VAL A 94 -3.51 -0.13 9.73
CA VAL A 94 -4.09 0.65 8.64
C VAL A 94 -3.10 1.70 8.19
N ILE A 95 -2.78 1.69 6.89
CA ILE A 95 -1.87 2.65 6.30
C ILE A 95 -2.64 3.48 5.30
N LYS A 96 -2.60 4.79 5.48
CA LYS A 96 -3.16 5.71 4.53
C LYS A 96 -2.06 6.25 3.64
N VAL A 97 -2.16 5.99 2.35
CA VAL A 97 -1.19 6.48 1.37
C VAL A 97 -1.74 7.75 0.76
N LYS A 98 -0.93 8.80 0.77
CA LYS A 98 -1.26 10.06 0.12
C LYS A 98 -0.40 10.19 -1.12
N VAL A 99 -1.05 10.50 -2.22
CA VAL A 99 -0.37 10.81 -3.47
C VAL A 99 -0.36 12.32 -3.61
N ASP A 100 0.83 12.88 -3.76
CA ASP A 100 1.03 14.31 -3.94
C ASP A 100 0.32 14.78 -5.22
N ASP A 101 -0.25 15.98 -5.20
CA ASP A 101 -0.93 16.55 -6.36
C ASP A 101 0.00 16.72 -7.56
N LEU A 102 1.30 16.85 -7.30
CA LEU A 102 2.30 16.87 -8.36
C LEU A 102 2.56 15.48 -8.93
N GLY A 103 1.94 14.47 -8.34
CA GLY A 103 1.96 13.11 -8.85
C GLY A 103 3.27 12.38 -8.65
N GLY A 104 4.20 12.97 -7.93
CA GLY A 104 5.53 12.43 -7.80
C GLY A 104 5.90 11.91 -6.42
N THR A 105 5.09 12.15 -5.40
CA THR A 105 5.46 11.84 -4.03
C THR A 105 4.37 11.02 -3.34
N LEU A 106 4.80 9.96 -2.64
CA LEU A 106 3.93 9.11 -1.83
C LEU A 106 4.37 9.17 -0.37
N PHE A 107 3.42 9.13 0.50
CA PHE A 107 3.65 9.11 1.94
C PHE A 107 2.98 7.92 2.58
#